data_806206a30b7c17cf41eb296393070b0f
#
_entry.id   806206a30b7c17cf41eb296393070b0f
#
_cell.length_a   1.000
_cell.length_b   1.000
_cell.length_c   1.000
_cell.angle_alpha   90.00
_cell.angle_beta   90.00
_cell.angle_gamma   90.00
#
_symmetry.space_group_name_H-M   'P 1'
#
loop_
_entity.id
_entity.type
_entity.pdbx_description
1 polymer ?
#
loop_
_entity_poly.entity_id
_entity_poly.type
_entity_poly.pdbx_seq_one_letter_code
_entity_poly.pdbx_strand_id
1 'polypeptide(L)'
;MAKDKKVLSDALARRLPAYYRHVCVMKAEGINNITSGELANRVGNTSAQVRQDFFTCGGVDGYNTETLKNWLSNLLGLNHNHHMVVIGAGNLGRAIISFKEFNEDGFFIDAVFDNSLM
;
A
#
# COMPACT_ATOMS: atom_id res chain seq x y z
N MET A 1 -10.76 8.95 -25.09
CA MET A 1 -10.82 7.53 -24.89
C MET A 1 -10.35 7.12 -23.52
N ALA A 2 -10.98 6.14 -23.05
CA ALA A 2 -10.61 5.67 -21.74
C ALA A 2 -9.14 5.21 -21.75
N LYS A 3 -8.43 5.70 -20.80
CA LYS A 3 -7.10 5.22 -20.60
C LYS A 3 -7.15 3.77 -20.17
N ASP A 4 -6.40 2.97 -20.83
CA ASP A 4 -6.33 1.57 -20.46
C ASP A 4 -5.82 1.44 -19.05
N LYS A 5 -6.60 0.83 -18.20
CA LYS A 5 -6.17 0.52 -16.86
C LYS A 5 -5.23 -0.67 -16.94
N LYS A 6 -4.05 -0.51 -16.40
CA LYS A 6 -3.16 -1.64 -16.32
C LYS A 6 -3.71 -2.61 -15.29
N VAL A 7 -3.85 -3.86 -15.70
CA VAL A 7 -4.23 -4.91 -14.79
C VAL A 7 -2.94 -5.53 -14.24
N LEU A 8 -2.71 -5.30 -12.96
CA LEU A 8 -1.53 -5.85 -12.32
C LEU A 8 -1.73 -7.33 -12.05
N SER A 9 -0.65 -8.10 -12.16
CA SER A 9 -0.73 -9.50 -11.79
C SER A 9 -0.94 -9.61 -10.29
N ASP A 10 -1.51 -10.73 -9.86
CA ASP A 10 -1.70 -10.97 -8.43
C ASP A 10 -0.37 -10.93 -7.68
N ALA A 11 0.66 -11.48 -8.27
CA ALA A 11 1.97 -11.51 -7.63
C ALA A 11 2.50 -10.10 -7.41
N LEU A 12 2.39 -9.24 -8.42
CA LEU A 12 2.84 -7.85 -8.30
C LEU A 12 2.00 -7.10 -7.27
N ALA A 13 0.69 -7.29 -7.32
CA ALA A 13 -0.20 -6.62 -6.37
C ALA A 13 0.12 -6.99 -4.92
N ARG A 14 0.60 -8.20 -4.69
CA ARG A 14 0.99 -8.62 -3.35
C ARG A 14 2.33 -8.04 -2.92
N ARG A 15 3.22 -7.77 -3.87
CA ARG A 15 4.52 -7.22 -3.54
C ARG A 15 4.48 -5.73 -3.25
N LEU A 16 3.59 -4.99 -3.89
CA LEU A 16 3.56 -3.53 -3.75
C LEU A 16 3.39 -3.04 -2.30
N PRO A 17 2.47 -3.61 -1.51
CA PRO A 17 2.36 -3.17 -0.12
C PRO A 17 3.62 -3.40 0.69
N ALA A 18 4.34 -4.48 0.41
CA ALA A 18 5.60 -4.74 1.11
C ALA A 18 6.66 -3.70 0.77
N TYR A 19 6.75 -3.33 -0.51
CA TYR A 19 7.65 -2.25 -0.90
C TYR A 19 7.32 -0.97 -0.16
N TYR A 20 6.06 -0.60 -0.15
CA TYR A 20 5.63 0.63 0.53
C TYR A 20 5.98 0.60 2.01
N ARG A 21 5.68 -0.50 2.68
CA ARG A 21 5.94 -0.62 4.11
C ARG A 21 7.43 -0.46 4.42
N HIS A 22 8.27 -1.11 3.63
CA HIS A 22 9.71 -1.03 3.88
C HIS A 22 10.28 0.33 3.53
N VAL A 23 9.76 0.99 2.50
CA VAL A 23 10.18 2.35 2.19
C VAL A 23 9.82 3.30 3.33
N CYS A 24 8.65 3.13 3.91
CA CYS A 24 8.26 3.95 5.06
C CYS A 24 9.20 3.73 6.25
N VAL A 25 9.58 2.49 6.51
CA VAL A 25 10.52 2.18 7.58
C VAL A 25 11.88 2.82 7.30
N MET A 26 12.36 2.71 6.06
CA MET A 26 13.65 3.28 5.69
C MET A 26 13.64 4.80 5.82
N LYS A 27 12.53 5.43 5.45
CA LYS A 27 12.40 6.86 5.64
C LYS A 27 12.45 7.23 7.13
N ALA A 28 11.77 6.48 7.97
CA ALA A 28 11.77 6.72 9.40
C ALA A 28 13.16 6.52 10.00
N GLU A 29 13.98 5.68 9.38
CA GLU A 29 15.38 5.49 9.79
C GLU A 29 16.30 6.60 9.32
N GLY A 30 15.78 7.57 8.58
CA GLY A 30 16.56 8.69 8.08
C GLY A 30 17.28 8.41 6.77
N ILE A 31 16.93 7.35 6.07
CA ILE A 31 17.53 7.01 4.80
C ILE A 31 16.87 7.84 3.70
N ASN A 32 17.66 8.69 3.05
CA ASN A 32 17.11 9.61 2.03
C ASN A 32 17.14 9.04 0.62
N ASN A 33 18.05 8.14 0.34
CA ASN A 33 18.15 7.50 -0.97
C ASN A 33 18.39 6.03 -0.78
N ILE A 34 17.72 5.22 -1.58
CA ILE A 34 17.87 3.77 -1.50
C ILE A 34 18.16 3.22 -2.88
N THR A 35 18.73 2.03 -2.94
CA THR A 35 18.93 1.33 -4.19
C THR A 35 17.91 0.22 -4.30
N SER A 36 17.69 -0.26 -5.53
CA SER A 36 16.81 -1.41 -5.72
C SER A 36 17.34 -2.64 -4.97
N GLY A 37 18.67 -2.74 -4.84
CA GLY A 37 19.27 -3.83 -4.07
C GLY A 37 18.96 -3.76 -2.60
N GLU A 38 19.03 -2.56 -2.03
CA GLU A 38 18.70 -2.37 -0.61
C GLU A 38 17.25 -2.69 -0.32
N LEU A 39 16.36 -2.21 -1.18
CA LEU A 39 14.96 -2.49 -1.00
C LEU A 39 14.66 -3.98 -1.19
N ALA A 40 15.26 -4.58 -2.21
CA ALA A 40 15.09 -6.01 -2.47
C ALA A 40 15.53 -6.84 -1.27
N ASN A 41 16.65 -6.46 -0.68
CA ASN A 41 17.18 -7.17 0.47
C ASN A 41 16.19 -7.14 1.64
N ARG A 42 15.57 -6.01 1.86
CA ARG A 42 14.62 -5.87 2.96
C ARG A 42 13.33 -6.65 2.73
N VAL A 43 12.85 -6.68 1.49
CA VAL A 43 11.59 -7.37 1.19
C VAL A 43 11.79 -8.85 0.86
N GLY A 44 13.04 -9.32 0.80
CA GLY A 44 13.30 -10.71 0.48
C GLY A 44 13.13 -11.04 -0.99
N ASN A 45 13.57 -10.14 -1.85
CA ASN A 45 13.42 -10.30 -3.30
C ASN A 45 14.74 -10.00 -3.99
N THR A 46 14.76 -9.98 -5.30
CA THR A 46 15.95 -9.61 -6.06
C THR A 46 15.83 -8.18 -6.56
N SER A 47 16.97 -7.54 -6.77
CA SER A 47 16.95 -6.17 -7.29
C SER A 47 16.37 -6.12 -8.70
N ALA A 48 16.59 -7.18 -9.49
CA ALA A 48 16.01 -7.24 -10.82
C ALA A 48 14.49 -7.27 -10.76
N GLN A 49 13.92 -8.01 -9.79
CA GLN A 49 12.48 -8.08 -9.65
C GLN A 49 11.92 -6.72 -9.19
N VAL A 50 12.60 -6.04 -8.26
CA VAL A 50 12.17 -4.71 -7.84
C VAL A 50 12.13 -3.75 -9.02
N ARG A 51 13.20 -3.72 -9.82
CA ARG A 51 13.25 -2.85 -10.98
C ARG A 51 12.16 -3.18 -11.99
N GLN A 52 11.92 -4.47 -12.22
CA GLN A 52 10.87 -4.89 -13.15
C GLN A 52 9.50 -4.50 -12.65
N ASP A 53 9.25 -4.70 -11.36
CA ASP A 53 7.96 -4.33 -10.76
C ASP A 53 7.70 -2.84 -10.90
N PHE A 54 8.71 -2.01 -10.61
CA PHE A 54 8.54 -0.57 -10.71
C PHE A 54 8.35 -0.12 -12.15
N PHE A 55 9.09 -0.73 -13.07
CA PHE A 55 8.91 -0.42 -14.48
C PHE A 55 7.50 -0.77 -14.96
N THR A 56 6.99 -1.92 -14.54
CA THR A 56 5.64 -2.37 -14.92
C THR A 56 4.58 -1.39 -14.44
N CYS A 57 4.81 -0.75 -13.29
CA CYS A 57 3.86 0.20 -12.72
C CYS A 57 4.02 1.62 -13.28
N GLY A 58 4.83 1.80 -14.32
CA GLY A 58 4.98 3.10 -14.96
C GLY A 58 6.34 3.74 -14.76
N GLY A 59 7.16 3.15 -13.92
CA GLY A 59 8.49 3.66 -13.65
C GLY A 59 8.50 4.79 -12.64
N VAL A 60 9.64 5.00 -12.03
CA VAL A 60 9.85 6.07 -11.07
C VAL A 60 11.24 6.65 -11.31
N ASP A 61 11.37 7.96 -11.19
CA ASP A 61 12.64 8.63 -11.42
C ASP A 61 13.49 8.56 -10.16
N GLY A 62 14.42 7.63 -10.15
CA GLY A 62 15.34 7.46 -9.04
C GLY A 62 14.70 6.81 -7.83
N TYR A 63 15.48 6.72 -6.78
CA TYR A 63 15.07 6.06 -5.56
C TYR A 63 15.26 6.96 -4.35
N ASN A 64 14.90 8.24 -4.51
CA ASN A 64 14.78 9.12 -3.36
C ASN A 64 13.63 8.58 -2.51
N THR A 65 13.86 8.43 -1.22
CA THR A 65 12.92 7.75 -0.33
C THR A 65 11.56 8.46 -0.29
N GLU A 66 11.58 9.78 -0.23
CA GLU A 66 10.34 10.55 -0.20
C GLU A 66 9.56 10.39 -1.50
N THR A 67 10.25 10.53 -2.63
CA THR A 67 9.62 10.39 -3.94
C THR A 67 9.05 9.00 -4.12
N LEU A 68 9.81 7.99 -3.73
CA LEU A 68 9.40 6.61 -3.86
C LEU A 68 8.19 6.31 -2.98
N LYS A 69 8.20 6.82 -1.75
CA LYS A 69 7.08 6.65 -0.85
C LYS A 69 5.80 7.25 -1.43
N ASN A 70 5.90 8.47 -1.97
CA ASN A 70 4.75 9.14 -2.55
C ASN A 70 4.23 8.40 -3.78
N TRP A 71 5.14 7.91 -4.60
CA TRP A 71 4.77 7.17 -5.80
C TRP A 71 4.04 5.87 -5.43
N LEU A 72 4.57 5.13 -4.48
CA LEU A 72 3.93 3.90 -4.03
C LEU A 72 2.59 4.19 -3.35
N SER A 73 2.50 5.26 -2.59
CA SER A 73 1.26 5.67 -1.95
C SER A 73 0.17 5.94 -3.00
N ASN A 74 0.54 6.60 -4.10
CA ASN A 74 -0.39 6.82 -5.20
C ASN A 74 -0.85 5.51 -5.84
N LEU A 75 0.10 4.61 -6.08
CA LEU A 75 -0.23 3.33 -6.69
C LEU A 75 -1.19 2.52 -5.83
N LEU A 76 -1.02 2.60 -4.52
CA LEU A 76 -1.85 1.86 -3.58
C LEU A 76 -3.14 2.60 -3.21
N GLY A 77 -3.31 3.82 -3.70
CA GLY A 77 -4.50 4.61 -3.41
C GLY A 77 -4.57 5.13 -1.99
N LEU A 78 -3.44 5.19 -1.29
CA LEU A 78 -3.43 5.59 0.11
C LEU A 78 -3.57 7.10 0.31
N ASN A 79 -3.43 7.87 -0.75
CA ASN A 79 -3.58 9.33 -0.68
C ASN A 79 -5.02 9.75 -0.99
N HIS A 80 -5.94 8.82 -1.07
CA HIS A 80 -7.36 9.08 -1.24
C HIS A 80 -8.11 8.54 -0.04
N ASN A 81 -9.24 9.17 0.26
CA ASN A 81 -10.11 8.66 1.30
C ASN A 81 -10.95 7.52 0.75
N HIS A 82 -11.02 6.44 1.49
CA HIS A 82 -11.80 5.27 1.13
C HIS A 82 -12.86 5.04 2.19
N HIS A 83 -14.09 4.98 1.75
CA HIS A 83 -15.22 4.76 2.64
C HIS A 83 -15.67 3.32 2.56
N MET A 84 -15.95 2.74 3.71
CA MET A 84 -16.22 1.32 3.82
C MET A 84 -17.52 1.07 4.55
N VAL A 85 -18.12 -0.06 4.26
CA VAL A 85 -19.26 -0.58 5.00
C VAL A 85 -18.84 -1.93 5.57
N VAL A 86 -19.07 -2.13 6.85
CA VAL A 86 -18.72 -3.38 7.51
C VAL A 86 -19.99 -4.21 7.66
N ILE A 87 -19.95 -5.44 7.18
CA ILE A 87 -21.07 -6.37 7.29
C ILE A 87 -20.61 -7.52 8.17
N GLY A 88 -21.41 -7.83 9.20
CA GLY A 88 -21.04 -8.90 10.11
C GLY A 88 -19.97 -8.46 11.09
N ALA A 89 -20.34 -7.60 12.02
CA ALA A 89 -19.39 -7.00 12.95
C ALA A 89 -19.05 -7.88 14.15
N GLY A 90 -18.77 -9.15 13.95
CA GLY A 90 -18.32 -10.00 15.04
C GLY A 90 -16.96 -9.55 15.59
N ASN A 91 -16.25 -10.46 16.23
CA ASN A 91 -14.99 -10.08 16.87
C ASN A 91 -14.01 -9.41 15.92
N LEU A 92 -13.86 -9.96 14.72
CA LEU A 92 -12.96 -9.38 13.72
C LEU A 92 -13.45 -8.02 13.26
N GLY A 93 -14.76 -7.91 12.98
CA GLY A 93 -15.34 -6.64 12.54
C GLY A 93 -15.18 -5.55 13.59
N ARG A 94 -15.36 -5.90 14.85
CA ARG A 94 -15.19 -4.93 15.94
C ARG A 94 -13.75 -4.47 16.05
N ALA A 95 -12.80 -5.37 15.86
CA ALA A 95 -11.39 -5.01 15.88
C ALA A 95 -11.07 -4.03 14.76
N ILE A 96 -11.61 -4.26 13.57
CA ILE A 96 -11.40 -3.37 12.43
C ILE A 96 -12.00 -2.00 12.70
N ILE A 97 -13.21 -1.95 13.25
CA ILE A 97 -13.89 -0.69 13.55
C ILE A 97 -13.10 0.13 14.56
N SER A 98 -12.47 -0.55 15.52
CA SER A 98 -11.75 0.14 16.60
C SER A 98 -10.34 0.56 16.18
N PHE A 99 -9.87 0.13 15.04
CA PHE A 99 -8.49 0.36 14.65
C PHE A 99 -8.33 1.76 14.07
N LYS A 100 -7.79 2.65 14.87
CA LYS A 100 -7.71 4.07 14.51
C LYS A 100 -6.82 4.33 13.31
N GLU A 101 -5.84 3.46 13.08
CA GLU A 101 -4.91 3.68 11.98
C GLU A 101 -5.59 3.62 10.62
N PHE A 102 -6.75 3.00 10.51
CA PHE A 102 -7.49 3.02 9.24
C PHE A 102 -7.84 4.45 8.83
N ASN A 103 -8.25 5.29 9.77
CA ASN A 103 -8.57 6.68 9.45
C ASN A 103 -7.32 7.45 9.02
N GLU A 104 -6.19 7.16 9.65
CA GLU A 104 -4.93 7.80 9.31
C GLU A 104 -4.48 7.41 7.91
N ASP A 105 -4.83 6.21 7.47
CA ASP A 105 -4.50 5.74 6.13
C ASP A 105 -5.58 6.08 5.11
N GLY A 106 -6.58 6.84 5.49
CA GLY A 106 -7.61 7.28 4.58
C GLY A 106 -8.80 6.33 4.43
N PHE A 107 -8.94 5.38 5.34
CA PHE A 107 -10.08 4.45 5.33
C PHE A 107 -11.07 4.83 6.41
N PHE A 108 -12.31 5.03 6.02
CA PHE A 108 -13.36 5.47 6.95
C PHE A 108 -14.53 4.50 6.90
N ILE A 109 -15.02 4.12 8.06
CA ILE A 109 -16.15 3.21 8.16
C ILE A 109 -17.43 4.03 8.27
N ASP A 110 -18.25 3.97 7.22
CA ASP A 110 -19.48 4.76 7.15
C ASP A 110 -20.66 4.07 7.82
N ALA A 111 -20.67 2.75 7.80
CA ALA A 111 -21.81 2.02 8.36
C ALA A 111 -21.39 0.61 8.74
N VAL A 112 -22.10 0.07 9.72
CA VAL A 112 -21.88 -1.29 10.20
C VAL A 112 -23.23 -2.01 10.20
N PHE A 113 -23.26 -3.18 9.60
CA PHE A 113 -24.46 -4.02 9.58
C PHE A 113 -24.14 -5.36 10.23
N ASP A 114 -24.94 -5.75 11.18
CA ASP A 114 -24.71 -6.99 11.90
C ASP A 114 -26.07 -7.56 12.29
N ASN A 115 -26.39 -8.73 11.78
CA ASN A 115 -27.67 -9.35 12.07
C ASN A 115 -27.77 -9.88 13.52
N SER A 116 -26.71 -9.82 14.28
CA SER A 116 -26.76 -10.17 15.70
C SER A 116 -27.18 -8.99 16.57
N LEU A 117 -27.47 -7.85 15.99
CA LEU A 117 -27.88 -6.65 16.70
C LEU A 117 -29.38 -6.60 16.93
N MET A 118 -29.96 -7.69 17.14
CA MET A 118 -31.40 -7.71 17.34
C MET A 118 -31.81 -7.31 18.70
#